data_1386d6572941dc995aafa54c7bf6f7e2
#
_entry.id   1386d6572941dc995aafa54c7bf6f7e2
#
_cell.length_a   1.000
_cell.length_b   1.000
_cell.length_c   1.000
_cell.angle_alpha   90.00
_cell.angle_beta   90.00
_cell.angle_gamma   90.00
#
_symmetry.space_group_name_H-M   'P 1'
#
loop_
_entity.id
_entity.type
_entity.pdbx_description
1 polymer ?
#
loop_
_entity_poly.entity_id
_entity_poly.type
_entity_poly.pdbx_seq_one_letter_code
_entity_poly.pdbx_strand_id
1 'polypeptide(L)' 'MIDARGLSCPQPVILIQNAVDKKHEAQYTLLTDNMACVENVSRFANSAGYDAEYKKENDEEFLVTLTRK' A
#
# COMPACT_ATOMS: atom_id res chain seq x y z
N MET A 1 -8.04 -1.20 -7.01
CA MET A 1 -6.61 -0.95 -6.79
C MET A 1 -6.35 0.54 -6.61
N ILE A 2 -5.43 0.86 -5.73
CA ILE A 2 -5.05 2.25 -5.47
C ILE A 2 -3.82 2.58 -6.30
N ASP A 3 -3.89 3.62 -7.10
CA ASP A 3 -2.76 4.06 -7.92
C ASP A 3 -2.05 5.21 -7.19
N ALA A 4 -0.87 4.92 -6.67
CA ALA A 4 -0.07 5.88 -5.92
C ALA A 4 1.20 6.27 -6.65
N ARG A 5 1.27 6.01 -7.96
CA ARG A 5 2.44 6.38 -8.75
C ARG A 5 2.56 7.91 -8.82
N GLY A 6 3.78 8.39 -8.73
CA GLY A 6 4.04 9.82 -8.78
C GLY A 6 3.75 10.57 -7.50
N LEU A 7 3.32 9.88 -6.45
CA LEU A 7 3.03 10.50 -5.16
C LEU A 7 4.22 10.35 -4.21
N SER A 8 4.49 11.38 -3.44
CA SER A 8 5.52 11.35 -2.41
C SER A 8 4.97 10.79 -1.13
N CYS A 9 5.80 10.12 -0.33
CA CYS A 9 5.41 9.75 1.03
C CYS A 9 5.16 11.02 1.85
N PRO A 10 4.13 11.06 2.69
CA PRO A 10 3.29 9.94 3.10
C PRO A 10 1.97 9.80 2.34
N GLN A 11 1.85 10.37 1.15
CA GLN A 11 0.58 10.34 0.40
C GLN A 11 0.04 8.93 0.16
N PRO A 12 0.84 7.94 -0.29
CA PRO A 12 0.31 6.59 -0.47
C PRO A 12 -0.24 5.99 0.81
N VAL A 13 0.40 6.27 1.95
CA VAL A 13 -0.07 5.78 3.25
C VAL A 13 -1.41 6.41 3.60
N ILE A 14 -1.58 7.70 3.34
CA ILE A 14 -2.83 8.40 3.59
C ILE A 14 -3.95 7.80 2.73
N LEU A 15 -3.68 7.51 1.47
CA LEU A 15 -4.67 6.91 0.59
C LEU A 15 -5.14 5.55 1.10
N ILE A 16 -4.21 4.69 1.49
CA ILE A 16 -4.59 3.36 1.98
C ILE A 16 -5.25 3.45 3.35
N GLN A 17 -4.81 4.36 4.20
CA GLN A 17 -5.43 4.58 5.50
C GLN A 17 -6.89 5.00 5.35
N ASN A 18 -7.16 5.92 4.46
CA ASN A 18 -8.52 6.38 4.20
C ASN A 18 -9.38 5.25 3.65
N ALA A 19 -8.83 4.43 2.77
CA ALA A 19 -9.57 3.29 2.21
C ALA A 19 -9.93 2.29 3.30
N VAL A 20 -8.98 1.97 4.19
CA VAL A 20 -9.20 1.01 5.28
C VAL A 20 -10.22 1.57 6.29
N ASP A 21 -10.10 2.85 6.63
CA ASP A 21 -11.03 3.49 7.57
C ASP A 21 -12.45 3.53 7.02
N LYS A 22 -12.58 3.71 5.71
CA LYS A 22 -13.88 3.82 5.07
C LYS A 22 -14.54 2.45 4.93
N LYS A 23 -13.76 1.44 4.56
CA LYS A 23 -14.28 0.09 4.38
C LYS A 23 -13.14 -0.90 4.61
N HIS A 24 -13.24 -1.67 5.68
CA HIS A 24 -12.20 -2.62 6.08
C HIS A 24 -12.30 -3.91 5.27
N GLU A 25 -11.91 -3.85 4.01
CA GLU A 25 -11.99 -4.98 3.10
C GLU A 25 -10.93 -6.04 3.42
N ALA A 26 -11.15 -7.25 2.90
CA ALA A 26 -10.23 -8.37 3.15
C ALA A 26 -8.89 -8.18 2.45
N GLN A 27 -8.87 -7.46 1.34
CA GLN A 27 -7.65 -7.27 0.56
C GLN A 27 -7.63 -5.91 -0.13
N TYR A 28 -6.44 -5.33 -0.16
CA TYR A 28 -6.19 -4.10 -0.92
C TYR A 28 -4.94 -4.26 -1.76
N THR A 29 -4.90 -3.59 -2.90
CA THR A 29 -3.69 -3.51 -3.72
C THR A 29 -3.37 -2.04 -3.98
N LEU A 30 -2.07 -1.73 -4.01
CA LEU A 30 -1.59 -0.38 -4.21
C LEU A 30 -0.38 -0.42 -5.14
N LEU A 31 -0.38 0.43 -6.14
CA LEU A 31 0.73 0.54 -7.08
C LEU A 31 1.52 1.82 -6.77
N THR A 32 2.83 1.69 -6.57
CA THR A 32 3.69 2.83 -6.28
C THR A 32 5.01 2.70 -7.05
N ASP A 33 5.68 3.81 -7.24
CA ASP A 33 6.98 3.85 -7.92
C ASP A 33 8.12 4.18 -6.96
N ASN A 34 7.89 4.03 -5.64
CA ASN A 34 8.87 4.43 -4.63
C ASN A 34 8.95 3.37 -3.54
N MET A 35 10.15 2.80 -3.37
CA MET A 35 10.37 1.75 -2.36
C MET A 35 10.13 2.25 -0.93
N ALA A 36 10.43 3.51 -0.65
CA ALA A 36 10.14 4.07 0.68
C ALA A 36 8.64 4.05 0.96
N CYS A 37 7.81 4.26 -0.06
CA CYS A 37 6.37 4.16 0.10
C CYS A 37 5.93 2.73 0.37
N VAL A 38 6.56 1.74 -0.30
CA VAL A 38 6.30 0.33 -0.03
C VAL A 38 6.54 0.02 1.45
N GLU A 39 7.66 0.46 1.98
CA GLU A 39 8.01 0.23 3.38
C GLU A 39 7.02 0.90 4.33
N ASN A 40 6.65 2.15 4.05
CA ASN A 40 5.71 2.88 4.90
C ASN A 40 4.31 2.28 4.87
N VAL A 41 3.84 1.89 3.69
CA VAL A 41 2.54 1.24 3.54
C VAL A 41 2.53 -0.10 4.26
N SER A 42 3.61 -0.87 4.14
CA SER A 42 3.73 -2.16 4.82
C SER A 42 3.67 -1.99 6.34
N ARG A 43 4.34 -0.97 6.86
CA ARG A 43 4.33 -0.68 8.30
C ARG A 43 2.92 -0.33 8.76
N PHE A 44 2.23 0.51 8.01
CA PHE A 44 0.85 0.85 8.32
C PHE A 44 -0.03 -0.40 8.30
N ALA A 45 0.13 -1.24 7.29
CA ALA A 45 -0.67 -2.45 7.14
C ALA A 45 -0.53 -3.35 8.35
N ASN A 46 0.70 -3.55 8.82
CA ASN A 46 0.94 -4.40 9.99
C ASN A 46 0.24 -3.83 11.23
N SER A 47 0.25 -2.53 11.41
CA SER A 47 -0.42 -1.92 12.56
C SER A 47 -1.95 -1.94 12.42
N ALA A 48 -2.46 -2.04 11.20
CA ALA A 48 -3.90 -2.07 10.95
C ALA A 48 -4.47 -3.48 10.88
N GLY A 49 -3.65 -4.51 11.12
CA GLY A 49 -4.11 -5.89 11.09
C GLY A 49 -4.08 -6.54 9.72
N TYR A 50 -3.20 -6.04 8.84
CA TYR A 50 -3.03 -6.61 7.51
C TYR A 50 -1.62 -7.17 7.35
N ASP A 51 -1.49 -8.23 6.54
CA ASP A 51 -0.21 -8.68 6.05
C ASP A 51 0.11 -7.93 4.77
N ALA A 52 1.36 -7.50 4.63
CA ALA A 52 1.77 -6.75 3.45
C ALA A 52 2.80 -7.55 2.67
N GLU A 53 2.59 -7.65 1.36
CA GLU A 53 3.55 -8.23 0.45
C GLU A 53 3.70 -7.28 -0.73
N TYR A 54 4.86 -7.31 -1.36
CA TYR A 54 5.04 -6.52 -2.56
C TYR A 54 5.82 -7.30 -3.59
N LYS A 55 5.64 -6.93 -4.85
CA LYS A 55 6.45 -7.45 -5.94
C LYS A 55 6.76 -6.33 -6.91
N LYS A 56 7.86 -6.49 -7.62
CA LYS A 56 8.29 -5.53 -8.60
C LYS A 56 7.55 -5.81 -9.91
N GLU A 57 6.70 -4.86 -10.32
CA GLU A 57 5.93 -5.02 -11.57
C GLU A 57 6.80 -4.76 -12.79
N ASN A 58 7.72 -3.78 -12.67
CA ASN A 58 8.70 -3.48 -13.70
C ASN A 58 9.86 -2.75 -13.02
N ASP A 59 10.80 -2.21 -13.80
CA ASP A 59 12.01 -1.60 -13.22
C ASP A 59 11.73 -0.43 -12.29
N GLU A 60 10.56 0.20 -12.40
CA GLU A 60 10.25 1.43 -11.67
C GLU A 60 9.01 1.34 -10.78
N GLU A 61 8.27 0.24 -10.83
CA GLU A 61 6.99 0.15 -10.14
C GLU A 61 6.88 -1.08 -9.28
N PHE A 62 6.20 -0.93 -8.14
CA PHE A 62 5.98 -2.00 -7.18
C PHE A 62 4.49 -2.13 -6.90
N LEU A 63 4.01 -3.37 -6.86
CA LEU A 63 2.63 -3.66 -6.48
C LEU A 63 2.64 -4.19 -5.05
N VAL A 64 1.95 -3.48 -4.16
CA VAL A 64 1.82 -3.86 -2.76
C VAL A 64 0.45 -4.49 -2.56
N THR A 65 0.42 -5.68 -1.98
CA THR A 65 -0.82 -6.39 -1.67
C THR A 65 -0.98 -6.47 -0.17
N LEU A 66 -2.10 -5.98 0.34
CA LEU A 66 -2.44 -6.03 1.75
C LEU A 66 -3.58 -7.02 1.93
N THR A 67 -3.37 -8.01 2.78
CA THR A 67 -4.38 -9.03 3.06
C THR A 67 -4.69 -9.02 4.55
N ARG A 68 -5.97 -8.95 4.87
CA ARG A 68 -6.40 -8.92 6.27
C ARG A 68 -6.03 -10.22 6.98
N LYS A 69 -5.46 -10.09 8.14
CA LYS A 69 -5.10 -11.24 8.97
C LYS A 69 -6.31 -11.96 9.55
#